data_81475ed8acb17d93a205d1e2f83ae947
#
_entry.id   81475ed8acb17d93a205d1e2f83ae947
#
_cell.length_a   1.000
_cell.length_b   1.000
_cell.length_c   1.000
_cell.angle_alpha   90.00
_cell.angle_beta   90.00
_cell.angle_gamma   90.00
#
_symmetry.space_group_name_H-M   'P 1'
#
loop_
_entity.id
_entity.type
_entity.pdbx_description
1 polymer ?
#
loop_
_entity_poly.entity_id
_entity_poly.type
_entity_poly.pdbx_seq_one_letter_code
_entity_poly.pdbx_strand_id
1 'polypeptide(L)'
;MKKFLEMLTEEMQQAFTAAGYDGSLGKVMLSNRPDLCEYQCNGAMAGAKLYKKAPIMIANDVAEQLKDSKVFSEVVAVAPGFLNLKVSEAFLLTYLQGMEANEKFGLEKPEHPKKIIIDYGGPNVAKPLHVGHLRSAVIGESVKRISRYVGHEVIGDVHLGDWGLQMGLVITGLQERQPELVYFDENYAGEYPEEAPFTISELEEIYPAASAKSKEDPEYKAKAMEATFKLQSGVRGYRALWKHIINVSVNDLKKNYSKLNVEFDLWKGESDVHDIIPEMVAYMKDNGYAHLSEGALVVDVKEDTDTKEIPPCMILKSDGASLYNTTDLATIMERMKLYHPDELIYVVDKRQELYFEQVFRCARKTKLVEPETELKFLGFGTMNGKDGKPFKTRQGGVMRLENLIKDTQDEMYKKIKEGRDMEDCLLYTSPSPRDRQKSR
;
A
#
# COMPACT_ATOMS: atom_id res chain seq x y z
N MET A 1 2.22 -25.02 12.46
CA MET A 1 3.53 -25.74 12.51
C MET A 1 4.61 -24.75 12.95
N LYS A 2 5.50 -25.13 13.87
CA LYS A 2 6.59 -24.24 14.30
C LYS A 2 7.43 -23.76 13.12
N LYS A 3 7.89 -22.53 13.18
CA LYS A 3 8.76 -21.97 12.15
C LYS A 3 10.12 -22.65 12.17
N PHE A 4 10.71 -22.84 11.00
CA PHE A 4 11.98 -23.53 10.85
C PHE A 4 13.08 -22.96 11.76
N LEU A 5 13.27 -21.64 11.75
CA LEU A 5 14.26 -20.95 12.57
C LEU A 5 13.99 -21.09 14.09
N GLU A 6 12.73 -21.18 14.49
CA GLU A 6 12.38 -21.46 15.90
C GLU A 6 12.82 -22.85 16.33
N MET A 7 12.64 -23.85 15.47
CA MET A 7 13.09 -25.23 15.76
C MET A 7 14.61 -25.30 15.89
N LEU A 8 15.35 -24.64 14.99
CA LEU A 8 16.81 -24.55 15.08
C LEU A 8 17.25 -23.85 16.38
N THR A 9 16.53 -22.80 16.77
CA THR A 9 16.79 -22.03 17.99
C THR A 9 16.54 -22.89 19.24
N GLU A 10 15.45 -23.66 19.28
CA GLU A 10 15.15 -24.56 20.39
C GLU A 10 16.22 -25.62 20.59
N GLU A 11 16.70 -26.26 19.52
CA GLU A 11 17.78 -27.22 19.57
C GLU A 11 19.07 -26.60 20.14
N MET A 12 19.40 -25.40 19.68
CA MET A 12 20.56 -24.66 20.17
C MET A 12 20.39 -24.23 21.64
N GLN A 13 19.22 -23.82 22.06
CA GLN A 13 18.91 -23.46 23.46
C GLN A 13 19.07 -24.66 24.39
N GLN A 14 18.62 -25.83 23.95
CA GLN A 14 18.81 -27.08 24.70
C GLN A 14 20.30 -27.41 24.83
N ALA A 15 21.10 -27.22 23.77
CA ALA A 15 22.50 -27.43 23.80
C ALA A 15 23.26 -26.49 24.76
N PHE A 16 22.92 -25.21 24.81
CA PHE A 16 23.44 -24.27 25.80
C PHE A 16 23.08 -24.72 27.21
N THR A 17 21.88 -25.14 27.45
CA THR A 17 21.42 -25.62 28.76
C THR A 17 22.16 -26.90 29.17
N ALA A 18 22.34 -27.85 28.25
CA ALA A 18 23.05 -29.10 28.48
C ALA A 18 24.57 -28.84 28.77
N ALA A 19 25.15 -27.82 28.17
CA ALA A 19 26.51 -27.38 28.42
C ALA A 19 26.64 -26.58 29.74
N GLY A 20 25.56 -26.36 30.51
CA GLY A 20 25.56 -25.62 31.77
C GLY A 20 25.49 -24.10 31.64
N TYR A 21 25.01 -23.61 30.49
CA TYR A 21 24.82 -22.19 30.20
C TYR A 21 23.35 -21.82 30.11
N ASP A 22 23.04 -20.53 30.16
CA ASP A 22 21.69 -20.03 29.95
C ASP A 22 21.19 -20.33 28.54
N GLY A 23 20.10 -21.10 28.42
CA GLY A 23 19.48 -21.44 27.15
C GLY A 23 19.07 -20.25 26.30
N SER A 24 18.73 -19.11 26.91
CA SER A 24 18.36 -17.89 26.19
C SER A 24 19.45 -17.36 25.24
N LEU A 25 20.71 -17.76 25.48
CA LEU A 25 21.84 -17.46 24.63
C LEU A 25 21.81 -18.20 23.28
N GLY A 26 21.05 -19.29 23.17
CA GLY A 26 20.98 -20.17 22.00
C GLY A 26 20.17 -19.61 20.81
N LYS A 27 20.10 -18.32 20.61
CA LYS A 27 19.37 -17.73 19.47
C LYS A 27 20.11 -17.96 18.16
N VAL A 28 19.45 -18.64 17.23
CA VAL A 28 19.95 -18.89 15.87
C VAL A 28 19.47 -17.81 14.91
N MET A 29 20.31 -17.41 13.97
CA MET A 29 20.01 -16.46 12.90
C MET A 29 20.59 -16.93 11.56
N LEU A 30 20.08 -16.37 10.47
CA LEU A 30 20.71 -16.57 9.15
C LEU A 30 22.13 -16.01 9.16
N SER A 31 23.05 -16.74 8.55
CA SER A 31 24.43 -16.28 8.41
C SER A 31 24.53 -15.13 7.40
N ASN A 32 25.32 -14.12 7.73
CA ASN A 32 25.72 -13.08 6.78
C ASN A 32 26.82 -13.55 5.80
N ARG A 33 27.36 -14.76 6.02
CA ARG A 33 28.41 -15.40 5.21
C ARG A 33 27.92 -16.78 4.75
N PRO A 34 27.00 -16.83 3.78
CA PRO A 34 26.42 -18.09 3.29
C PRO A 34 27.47 -19.00 2.63
N ASP A 35 28.61 -18.46 2.28
CA ASP A 35 29.77 -19.19 1.80
C ASP A 35 30.45 -20.04 2.90
N LEU A 36 30.24 -19.70 4.18
CA LEU A 36 30.84 -20.40 5.33
C LEU A 36 29.84 -21.29 6.07
N CYS A 37 28.59 -20.81 6.23
CA CYS A 37 27.56 -21.53 6.94
C CYS A 37 26.18 -20.97 6.58
N GLU A 38 25.14 -21.79 6.76
CA GLU A 38 23.74 -21.39 6.49
C GLU A 38 23.18 -20.56 7.64
N TYR A 39 23.46 -20.97 8.86
CA TYR A 39 22.98 -20.33 10.09
C TYR A 39 24.12 -20.10 11.06
N GLN A 40 23.88 -19.20 12.01
CA GLN A 40 24.87 -18.82 13.01
C GLN A 40 24.22 -18.56 14.37
N CYS A 41 24.93 -18.91 15.44
CA CYS A 41 24.59 -18.49 16.80
C CYS A 41 25.77 -17.73 17.42
N ASN A 42 25.49 -16.57 18.00
CA ASN A 42 26.49 -15.66 18.59
C ASN A 42 26.40 -15.64 20.12
N GLY A 43 25.61 -16.52 20.73
CA GLY A 43 25.34 -16.52 22.16
C GLY A 43 26.57 -16.73 23.05
N ALA A 44 27.56 -17.47 22.59
CA ALA A 44 28.80 -17.67 23.32
C ALA A 44 29.55 -16.35 23.59
N MET A 45 29.50 -15.40 22.66
CA MET A 45 30.11 -14.06 22.87
C MET A 45 29.34 -13.28 23.96
N ALA A 46 28.00 -13.34 23.95
CA ALA A 46 27.19 -12.71 24.97
C ALA A 46 27.40 -13.37 26.36
N GLY A 47 27.55 -14.69 26.41
CA GLY A 47 27.80 -15.46 27.62
C GLY A 47 29.16 -15.25 28.25
N ALA A 48 30.20 -14.84 27.47
CA ALA A 48 31.57 -14.76 27.92
C ALA A 48 31.76 -13.92 29.19
N LYS A 49 31.09 -12.76 29.24
CA LYS A 49 31.14 -11.86 30.41
C LYS A 49 30.42 -12.46 31.61
N LEU A 50 29.28 -13.10 31.36
CA LEU A 50 28.46 -13.71 32.41
C LEU A 50 29.16 -14.87 33.11
N TYR A 51 29.81 -15.74 32.33
CA TYR A 51 30.47 -16.95 32.82
C TYR A 51 31.96 -16.78 33.04
N LYS A 52 32.53 -15.57 32.81
CA LYS A 52 33.96 -15.27 32.95
C LYS A 52 34.83 -16.29 32.20
N LYS A 53 34.41 -16.73 31.03
CA LYS A 53 35.00 -17.75 30.20
C LYS A 53 35.24 -17.21 28.80
N ALA A 54 36.34 -17.63 28.15
CA ALA A 54 36.55 -17.20 26.75
C ALA A 54 35.39 -17.64 25.84
N PRO A 55 34.90 -16.79 24.94
CA PRO A 55 33.75 -17.11 24.10
C PRO A 55 33.93 -18.39 23.30
N ILE A 56 35.11 -18.61 22.75
CA ILE A 56 35.43 -19.82 21.98
C ILE A 56 35.33 -21.12 22.83
N MET A 57 35.62 -21.04 24.12
CA MET A 57 35.47 -22.19 25.02
C MET A 57 34.00 -22.53 25.24
N ILE A 58 33.14 -21.51 25.45
CA ILE A 58 31.69 -21.68 25.54
C ILE A 58 31.14 -22.27 24.23
N ALA A 59 31.58 -21.75 23.09
CA ALA A 59 31.17 -22.25 21.77
C ALA A 59 31.59 -23.72 21.57
N ASN A 60 32.79 -24.12 21.98
CA ASN A 60 33.25 -25.51 21.92
C ASN A 60 32.40 -26.43 22.83
N ASP A 61 32.11 -26.01 24.07
CA ASP A 61 31.32 -26.80 25.00
C ASP A 61 29.89 -27.03 24.44
N VAL A 62 29.31 -26.01 23.81
CA VAL A 62 27.96 -26.11 23.19
C VAL A 62 28.04 -26.96 21.92
N ALA A 63 29.05 -26.81 21.09
CA ALA A 63 29.24 -27.63 19.88
C ALA A 63 29.38 -29.12 20.21
N GLU A 64 30.02 -29.44 21.35
CA GLU A 64 30.13 -30.84 21.85
C GLU A 64 28.78 -31.47 22.13
N GLN A 65 27.81 -30.69 22.67
CA GLN A 65 26.46 -31.18 22.95
C GLN A 65 25.67 -31.45 21.67
N LEU A 66 26.08 -30.90 20.53
CA LEU A 66 25.38 -31.02 19.24
C LEU A 66 26.04 -32.05 18.29
N LYS A 67 27.04 -32.81 18.73
CA LYS A 67 27.70 -33.82 17.89
C LYS A 67 26.74 -34.88 17.31
N ASP A 68 25.75 -35.28 18.10
CA ASP A 68 24.76 -36.28 17.71
C ASP A 68 23.41 -35.63 17.32
N SER A 69 23.39 -34.34 17.05
CA SER A 69 22.15 -33.64 16.64
C SER A 69 21.63 -34.21 15.33
N LYS A 70 20.32 -34.42 15.30
CA LYS A 70 19.59 -34.79 14.07
C LYS A 70 19.17 -33.53 13.26
N VAL A 71 19.25 -32.37 13.89
CA VAL A 71 18.87 -31.09 13.30
C VAL A 71 20.03 -30.49 12.50
N PHE A 72 21.26 -30.56 13.03
CA PHE A 72 22.44 -30.03 12.39
C PHE A 72 23.31 -31.17 11.84
N SER A 73 23.80 -31.00 10.61
CA SER A 73 24.80 -31.88 9.99
C SER A 73 26.24 -31.47 10.35
N GLU A 74 26.42 -30.17 10.65
CA GLU A 74 27.72 -29.62 11.00
C GLU A 74 27.54 -28.46 11.98
N VAL A 75 28.32 -28.46 13.07
CA VAL A 75 28.41 -27.39 14.05
C VAL A 75 29.84 -27.07 14.30
N VAL A 76 30.28 -25.89 13.92
CA VAL A 76 31.70 -25.48 14.03
C VAL A 76 31.82 -24.24 14.91
N ALA A 77 32.60 -24.37 16.01
CA ALA A 77 32.98 -23.22 16.82
C ALA A 77 34.11 -22.46 16.14
N VAL A 78 33.90 -21.17 15.87
CA VAL A 78 34.82 -20.29 15.18
C VAL A 78 35.17 -19.08 16.04
N ALA A 79 36.45 -18.74 16.12
CA ALA A 79 36.90 -17.58 16.90
C ALA A 79 36.22 -16.27 16.40
N PRO A 80 35.84 -15.35 17.31
CA PRO A 80 36.12 -15.38 18.77
C PRO A 80 35.10 -16.22 19.59
N GLY A 81 33.99 -16.71 19.01
CA GLY A 81 32.95 -17.47 19.71
C GLY A 81 31.66 -17.60 18.89
N PHE A 82 31.77 -17.66 17.58
CA PHE A 82 30.66 -17.98 16.69
C PHE A 82 30.44 -19.49 16.65
N LEU A 83 29.15 -19.89 16.56
CA LEU A 83 28.78 -21.25 16.20
C LEU A 83 28.20 -21.20 14.78
N ASN A 84 28.93 -21.70 13.83
CA ASN A 84 28.51 -21.85 12.44
C ASN A 84 27.77 -23.18 12.27
N LEU A 85 26.61 -23.14 11.64
CA LEU A 85 25.66 -24.24 11.59
C LEU A 85 25.29 -24.56 10.16
N LYS A 86 25.26 -25.88 9.83
CA LYS A 86 24.62 -26.42 8.64
C LYS A 86 23.49 -27.34 9.06
N VAL A 87 22.37 -27.25 8.39
CA VAL A 87 21.19 -28.06 8.70
C VAL A 87 21.34 -29.45 8.08
N SER A 88 20.84 -30.48 8.79
CA SER A 88 20.77 -31.84 8.28
C SER A 88 19.75 -31.93 7.14
N GLU A 89 20.14 -32.55 6.02
CA GLU A 89 19.25 -32.79 4.88
C GLU A 89 18.03 -33.63 5.29
N ALA A 90 18.23 -34.61 6.16
CA ALA A 90 17.13 -35.45 6.66
C ALA A 90 16.13 -34.62 7.49
N PHE A 91 16.60 -33.70 8.32
CA PHE A 91 15.74 -32.79 9.08
C PHE A 91 14.99 -31.83 8.15
N LEU A 92 15.69 -31.23 7.18
CA LEU A 92 15.07 -30.36 6.19
C LEU A 92 13.99 -31.09 5.38
N LEU A 93 14.28 -32.32 4.93
CA LEU A 93 13.30 -33.12 4.21
C LEU A 93 12.06 -33.41 5.06
N THR A 94 12.26 -33.81 6.32
CA THR A 94 11.13 -34.05 7.26
C THR A 94 10.29 -32.76 7.45
N TYR A 95 10.94 -31.61 7.59
CA TYR A 95 10.26 -30.33 7.70
C TYR A 95 9.43 -30.01 6.46
N LEU A 96 10.01 -30.17 5.25
CA LEU A 96 9.31 -29.94 3.98
C LEU A 96 8.13 -30.89 3.77
N GLN A 97 8.30 -32.17 4.10
CA GLN A 97 7.19 -33.14 4.08
C GLN A 97 6.08 -32.75 5.07
N GLY A 98 6.46 -32.25 6.25
CA GLY A 98 5.50 -31.70 7.20
C GLY A 98 4.75 -30.48 6.67
N MET A 99 5.42 -29.59 5.97
CA MET A 99 4.78 -28.46 5.30
C MET A 99 3.80 -28.93 4.22
N GLU A 100 4.19 -29.86 3.37
CA GLU A 100 3.36 -30.38 2.27
C GLU A 100 2.10 -31.07 2.79
N ALA A 101 2.22 -31.81 3.90
CA ALA A 101 1.11 -32.55 4.53
C ALA A 101 0.09 -31.62 5.24
N ASN A 102 0.42 -30.37 5.48
CA ASN A 102 -0.45 -29.44 6.18
C ASN A 102 -1.11 -28.43 5.23
N GLU A 103 -2.37 -28.07 5.53
CA GLU A 103 -3.05 -26.98 4.86
C GLU A 103 -2.22 -25.68 4.98
N LYS A 104 -2.14 -24.90 3.90
CA LYS A 104 -1.37 -23.64 3.84
C LYS A 104 0.09 -23.81 4.27
N PHE A 105 0.68 -24.95 3.96
CA PHE A 105 2.07 -25.27 4.31
C PHE A 105 2.39 -25.14 5.81
N GLY A 106 1.42 -25.48 6.65
CA GLY A 106 1.57 -25.44 8.11
C GLY A 106 1.54 -24.03 8.72
N LEU A 107 1.11 -23.04 7.97
CA LEU A 107 0.87 -21.71 8.51
C LEU A 107 -0.35 -21.76 9.47
N GLU A 108 -0.11 -21.41 10.71
CA GLU A 108 -1.16 -21.35 11.72
C GLU A 108 -2.03 -20.12 11.52
N LYS A 109 -3.35 -20.31 11.69
CA LYS A 109 -4.26 -19.16 11.72
C LYS A 109 -4.02 -18.37 12.99
N PRO A 110 -4.09 -17.02 12.96
CA PRO A 110 -4.00 -16.21 14.16
C PRO A 110 -5.15 -16.57 15.12
N GLU A 111 -4.87 -16.62 16.41
CA GLU A 111 -5.90 -16.84 17.45
C GLU A 111 -6.96 -15.73 17.41
N HIS A 112 -6.55 -14.51 17.11
CA HIS A 112 -7.40 -13.33 16.98
C HIS A 112 -7.24 -12.74 15.57
N PRO A 113 -8.05 -13.20 14.59
CA PRO A 113 -8.05 -12.61 13.26
C PRO A 113 -8.42 -11.14 13.31
N LYS A 114 -7.58 -10.29 12.70
CA LYS A 114 -7.86 -8.85 12.58
C LYS A 114 -8.78 -8.57 11.41
N LYS A 115 -9.58 -7.52 11.53
CA LYS A 115 -10.23 -6.85 10.42
C LYS A 115 -9.34 -5.72 9.93
N ILE A 116 -8.86 -5.82 8.70
CA ILE A 116 -7.86 -4.92 8.10
C ILE A 116 -8.48 -4.23 6.89
N ILE A 117 -8.39 -2.90 6.82
CA ILE A 117 -8.69 -2.15 5.60
C ILE A 117 -7.36 -1.70 5.00
N ILE A 118 -7.17 -1.97 3.72
CA ILE A 118 -5.98 -1.56 2.98
C ILE A 118 -6.41 -0.57 1.90
N ASP A 119 -5.90 0.65 2.01
CA ASP A 119 -6.07 1.73 1.06
C ASP A 119 -4.88 1.72 0.09
N TYR A 120 -5.15 1.47 -1.18
CA TYR A 120 -4.10 1.37 -2.20
C TYR A 120 -4.62 1.65 -3.60
N GLY A 121 -3.72 2.06 -4.48
CA GLY A 121 -4.02 2.26 -5.90
C GLY A 121 -4.84 3.51 -6.23
N GLY A 122 -5.20 4.35 -5.25
CA GLY A 122 -6.12 5.47 -5.38
C GLY A 122 -5.74 6.51 -6.44
N PRO A 123 -6.29 6.43 -7.67
CA PRO A 123 -6.07 7.43 -8.70
C PRO A 123 -7.10 8.54 -8.62
N ASN A 124 -6.76 9.68 -9.18
CA ASN A 124 -7.77 10.67 -9.52
C ASN A 124 -8.56 10.21 -10.74
N VAL A 125 -9.88 10.38 -10.72
CA VAL A 125 -10.74 10.16 -11.89
C VAL A 125 -10.43 11.14 -13.02
N ALA A 126 -10.88 10.85 -14.22
CA ALA A 126 -10.59 11.63 -15.44
C ALA A 126 -9.09 11.80 -15.74
N LYS A 127 -8.22 10.94 -15.19
CA LYS A 127 -6.80 10.87 -15.47
C LYS A 127 -6.40 9.45 -15.80
N PRO A 128 -5.49 9.25 -16.78
CA PRO A 128 -4.98 7.92 -17.05
C PRO A 128 -4.14 7.42 -15.88
N LEU A 129 -4.19 6.12 -15.63
CA LEU A 129 -3.22 5.49 -14.76
C LEU A 129 -1.82 5.65 -15.34
N HIS A 130 -0.89 6.04 -14.51
CA HIS A 130 0.52 6.15 -14.86
C HIS A 130 1.35 5.15 -14.05
N VAL A 131 2.62 4.98 -14.43
CA VAL A 131 3.54 4.01 -13.79
C VAL A 131 3.67 4.20 -12.28
N GLY A 132 3.41 5.38 -11.75
CA GLY A 132 3.41 5.63 -10.30
C GLY A 132 2.32 4.86 -9.54
N HIS A 133 1.18 4.58 -10.18
CA HIS A 133 0.10 3.79 -9.56
C HIS A 133 0.39 2.29 -9.51
N LEU A 134 1.30 1.79 -10.37
CA LEU A 134 1.64 0.36 -10.44
C LEU A 134 2.10 -0.19 -9.09
N ARG A 135 3.01 0.52 -8.41
CA ARG A 135 3.58 0.05 -7.14
C ARG A 135 2.54 -0.02 -6.04
N SER A 136 1.73 1.03 -5.89
CA SER A 136 0.65 1.04 -4.91
C SER A 136 -0.30 -0.13 -5.15
N ALA A 137 -0.75 -0.32 -6.40
CA ALA A 137 -1.67 -1.38 -6.78
C ALA A 137 -1.10 -2.78 -6.50
N VAL A 138 0.10 -3.09 -6.99
CA VAL A 138 0.70 -4.43 -6.86
C VAL A 138 1.10 -4.74 -5.42
N ILE A 139 1.67 -3.78 -4.69
CA ILE A 139 2.06 -3.96 -3.30
C ILE A 139 0.81 -4.13 -2.42
N GLY A 140 -0.18 -3.25 -2.57
CA GLY A 140 -1.42 -3.31 -1.80
C GLY A 140 -2.18 -4.62 -2.03
N GLU A 141 -2.34 -5.04 -3.30
CA GLU A 141 -2.94 -6.32 -3.65
C GLU A 141 -2.18 -7.50 -3.04
N SER A 142 -0.83 -7.46 -3.06
CA SER A 142 -0.01 -8.51 -2.45
C SER A 142 -0.21 -8.58 -0.94
N VAL A 143 -0.23 -7.44 -0.26
CA VAL A 143 -0.48 -7.35 1.19
C VAL A 143 -1.88 -7.88 1.50
N LYS A 144 -2.91 -7.48 0.74
CA LYS A 144 -4.27 -7.99 0.88
C LYS A 144 -4.33 -9.52 0.78
N ARG A 145 -3.75 -10.08 -0.28
CA ARG A 145 -3.76 -11.54 -0.51
C ARG A 145 -3.01 -12.30 0.57
N ILE A 146 -1.83 -11.80 0.97
CA ILE A 146 -1.04 -12.42 2.04
C ILE A 146 -1.82 -12.38 3.36
N SER A 147 -2.40 -11.25 3.73
CA SER A 147 -3.17 -11.10 4.97
C SER A 147 -4.40 -12.00 4.99
N ARG A 148 -5.12 -12.14 3.87
CA ARG A 148 -6.21 -13.10 3.71
C ARG A 148 -5.74 -14.54 3.79
N TYR A 149 -4.61 -14.85 3.17
CA TYR A 149 -4.03 -16.19 3.22
C TYR A 149 -3.65 -16.61 4.64
N VAL A 150 -3.11 -15.68 5.42
CA VAL A 150 -2.80 -15.86 6.84
C VAL A 150 -4.07 -16.14 7.66
N GLY A 151 -5.19 -15.52 7.30
CA GLY A 151 -6.48 -15.76 7.96
C GLY A 151 -7.12 -14.52 8.57
N HIS A 152 -6.68 -13.33 8.17
CA HIS A 152 -7.34 -12.07 8.54
C HIS A 152 -8.55 -11.78 7.64
N GLU A 153 -9.52 -11.03 8.14
CA GLU A 153 -10.57 -10.39 7.33
C GLU A 153 -10.00 -9.12 6.72
N VAL A 154 -9.96 -9.03 5.38
CA VAL A 154 -9.31 -7.90 4.72
C VAL A 154 -10.21 -7.29 3.67
N ILE A 155 -10.34 -5.97 3.72
CA ILE A 155 -11.06 -5.13 2.75
C ILE A 155 -10.03 -4.29 1.99
N GLY A 156 -9.97 -4.42 0.67
CA GLY A 156 -9.18 -3.56 -0.21
C GLY A 156 -10.01 -2.41 -0.73
N ASP A 157 -9.60 -1.19 -0.50
CA ASP A 157 -10.28 0.02 -0.94
C ASP A 157 -9.40 0.82 -1.91
N VAL A 158 -10.01 1.32 -3.01
CA VAL A 158 -9.36 2.16 -4.01
C VAL A 158 -9.76 3.61 -3.85
N HIS A 159 -9.50 4.26 -2.81
CA HIS A 159 -9.98 5.62 -2.55
C HIS A 159 -9.70 6.60 -3.70
N LEU A 160 -10.76 7.03 -4.43
CA LEU A 160 -10.66 7.82 -5.64
C LEU A 160 -10.64 9.33 -5.33
N GLY A 161 -9.78 10.08 -6.01
CA GLY A 161 -9.85 11.52 -6.05
C GLY A 161 -10.90 11.99 -7.07
N ASP A 162 -12.12 12.27 -6.61
CA ASP A 162 -13.28 12.49 -7.47
C ASP A 162 -14.12 13.73 -7.10
N TRP A 163 -13.63 14.57 -6.18
CA TRP A 163 -14.50 15.59 -5.59
C TRP A 163 -13.95 17.03 -5.58
N GLY A 164 -12.66 17.22 -5.81
CA GLY A 164 -12.00 18.52 -5.71
C GLY A 164 -12.06 19.39 -6.98
N LEU A 165 -11.27 20.46 -7.00
CA LEU A 165 -11.12 21.39 -8.13
C LEU A 165 -10.86 20.68 -9.47
N GLN A 166 -10.28 19.50 -9.44
CA GLN A 166 -10.09 18.68 -10.62
C GLN A 166 -11.40 18.41 -11.36
N MET A 167 -12.48 18.13 -10.65
CA MET A 167 -13.80 17.91 -11.27
C MET A 167 -14.32 19.20 -11.91
N GLY A 168 -14.15 20.33 -11.24
CA GLY A 168 -14.51 21.63 -11.82
C GLY A 168 -13.74 21.93 -13.09
N LEU A 169 -12.43 21.62 -13.14
CA LEU A 169 -11.63 21.78 -14.36
C LEU A 169 -12.10 20.91 -15.51
N VAL A 170 -12.45 19.65 -15.26
CA VAL A 170 -13.00 18.74 -16.27
C VAL A 170 -14.34 19.26 -16.78
N ILE A 171 -15.24 19.63 -15.89
CA ILE A 171 -16.58 20.14 -16.23
C ILE A 171 -16.47 21.44 -17.03
N THR A 172 -15.60 22.36 -16.62
CA THR A 172 -15.36 23.62 -17.35
C THR A 172 -14.79 23.37 -18.74
N GLY A 173 -13.85 22.42 -18.87
CA GLY A 173 -13.30 22.04 -20.16
C GLY A 173 -14.33 21.37 -21.07
N LEU A 174 -15.24 20.58 -20.53
CA LEU A 174 -16.38 20.02 -21.26
C LEU A 174 -17.33 21.12 -21.71
N GLN A 175 -17.66 22.08 -20.83
CA GLN A 175 -18.55 23.21 -21.16
C GLN A 175 -17.97 24.09 -22.28
N GLU A 176 -16.68 24.29 -22.34
CA GLU A 176 -16.04 25.01 -23.46
C GLU A 176 -16.12 24.25 -24.78
N ARG A 177 -15.97 22.92 -24.76
CA ARG A 177 -16.00 22.09 -25.98
C ARG A 177 -17.42 21.83 -26.48
N GLN A 178 -18.36 21.68 -25.56
CA GLN A 178 -19.74 21.26 -25.83
C GLN A 178 -20.73 22.09 -24.98
N PRO A 179 -20.84 23.40 -25.22
CA PRO A 179 -21.68 24.28 -24.40
C PRO A 179 -23.18 23.99 -24.50
N GLU A 180 -23.62 23.28 -25.55
CA GLU A 180 -24.99 22.91 -25.83
C GLU A 180 -25.49 21.68 -25.05
N LEU A 181 -24.62 21.03 -24.29
CA LEU A 181 -25.03 19.87 -23.49
C LEU A 181 -26.12 20.26 -22.46
N VAL A 182 -27.16 19.47 -22.38
CA VAL A 182 -28.29 19.67 -21.45
C VAL A 182 -27.90 19.74 -19.98
N TYR A 183 -26.71 19.29 -19.62
CA TYR A 183 -26.17 19.35 -18.26
C TYR A 183 -25.85 20.79 -17.80
N PHE A 184 -25.68 21.72 -18.74
CA PHE A 184 -25.37 23.14 -18.48
C PHE A 184 -26.60 24.05 -18.56
N ASP A 185 -27.74 23.51 -18.99
CA ASP A 185 -29.01 24.23 -18.97
C ASP A 185 -29.65 24.15 -17.58
N GLU A 186 -29.62 25.25 -16.85
CA GLU A 186 -30.18 25.34 -15.48
C GLU A 186 -31.72 25.14 -15.45
N ASN A 187 -32.42 25.33 -16.60
CA ASN A 187 -33.85 25.16 -16.73
C ASN A 187 -34.26 23.75 -17.18
N TYR A 188 -33.29 22.89 -17.48
CA TYR A 188 -33.59 21.54 -17.93
C TYR A 188 -34.23 20.70 -16.82
N ALA A 189 -35.47 20.33 -17.02
CA ALA A 189 -36.27 19.55 -16.07
C ALA A 189 -36.42 18.06 -16.45
N GLY A 190 -35.91 17.67 -17.63
CA GLY A 190 -36.00 16.30 -18.14
C GLY A 190 -35.07 15.32 -17.43
N GLU A 191 -35.10 14.06 -17.87
CA GLU A 191 -34.13 13.04 -17.49
C GLU A 191 -32.85 13.23 -18.31
N TYR A 192 -31.71 13.13 -17.65
CA TYR A 192 -30.42 13.22 -18.33
C TYR A 192 -30.13 11.93 -19.11
N PRO A 193 -29.44 12.02 -20.28
CA PRO A 193 -29.06 10.85 -21.05
C PRO A 193 -28.31 9.81 -20.22
N GLU A 194 -28.59 8.53 -20.47
CA GLU A 194 -27.88 7.41 -19.81
C GLU A 194 -26.46 7.26 -20.33
N GLU A 195 -26.22 7.60 -21.60
CA GLU A 195 -24.90 7.52 -22.22
C GLU A 195 -24.08 8.78 -21.89
N ALA A 196 -22.78 8.55 -21.60
CA ALA A 196 -21.86 9.65 -21.36
C ALA A 196 -21.61 10.44 -22.66
N PRO A 197 -21.64 11.78 -22.63
CA PRO A 197 -21.39 12.61 -23.82
C PRO A 197 -19.90 12.69 -24.19
N PHE A 198 -19.06 11.85 -23.64
CA PHE A 198 -17.61 11.80 -23.84
C PHE A 198 -17.06 10.40 -23.59
N THR A 199 -15.87 10.16 -24.11
CA THR A 199 -15.05 8.97 -23.89
C THR A 199 -13.98 9.23 -22.84
N ILE A 200 -13.33 8.15 -22.34
CA ILE A 200 -12.18 8.30 -21.42
C ILE A 200 -11.02 9.06 -22.11
N SER A 201 -10.77 8.83 -23.39
CA SER A 201 -9.71 9.50 -24.14
C SER A 201 -9.92 11.02 -24.21
N GLU A 202 -11.18 11.46 -24.38
CA GLU A 202 -11.51 12.90 -24.34
C GLU A 202 -11.29 13.51 -22.96
N LEU A 203 -11.68 12.80 -21.88
CA LEU A 203 -11.41 13.25 -20.51
C LEU A 203 -9.90 13.39 -20.23
N GLU A 204 -9.10 12.46 -20.75
CA GLU A 204 -7.63 12.47 -20.63
C GLU A 204 -6.97 13.64 -21.37
N GLU A 205 -7.61 14.20 -22.40
CA GLU A 205 -7.18 15.42 -23.08
C GLU A 205 -7.68 16.69 -22.40
N ILE A 206 -8.95 16.66 -21.94
CA ILE A 206 -9.61 17.82 -21.34
C ILE A 206 -8.91 18.25 -20.05
N TYR A 207 -8.64 17.30 -19.15
CA TYR A 207 -8.10 17.64 -17.84
C TYR A 207 -6.72 18.33 -17.92
N PRO A 208 -5.70 17.81 -18.63
CA PRO A 208 -4.41 18.49 -18.71
C PRO A 208 -4.51 19.86 -19.38
N ALA A 209 -5.33 20.01 -20.42
CA ALA A 209 -5.56 21.28 -21.10
C ALA A 209 -6.21 22.31 -20.16
N ALA A 210 -7.28 21.92 -19.46
CA ALA A 210 -7.97 22.77 -18.48
C ALA A 210 -7.04 23.13 -17.30
N SER A 211 -6.23 22.19 -16.82
CA SER A 211 -5.27 22.41 -15.75
C SER A 211 -4.14 23.38 -16.16
N ALA A 212 -3.65 23.29 -17.38
CA ALA A 212 -2.66 24.22 -17.92
C ALA A 212 -3.26 25.64 -18.03
N LYS A 213 -4.44 25.74 -18.66
CA LYS A 213 -5.15 27.00 -18.86
C LYS A 213 -5.47 27.70 -17.53
N SER A 214 -5.88 26.96 -16.51
CA SER A 214 -6.20 27.52 -15.19
C SER A 214 -5.01 28.12 -14.44
N LYS A 215 -3.77 27.79 -14.83
CA LYS A 215 -2.55 28.37 -14.27
C LYS A 215 -2.20 29.71 -14.89
N GLU A 216 -2.58 29.90 -16.13
CA GLU A 216 -2.27 31.09 -16.93
C GLU A 216 -3.43 32.10 -16.94
N ASP A 217 -4.66 31.61 -16.78
CA ASP A 217 -5.90 32.38 -16.84
C ASP A 217 -6.67 32.32 -15.51
N PRO A 218 -6.62 33.40 -14.69
CA PRO A 218 -7.36 33.49 -13.42
C PRO A 218 -8.90 33.44 -13.60
N GLU A 219 -9.45 33.93 -14.72
CA GLU A 219 -10.89 33.88 -14.99
C GLU A 219 -11.33 32.44 -15.26
N TYR A 220 -10.51 31.69 -16.01
CA TYR A 220 -10.76 30.28 -16.24
C TYR A 220 -10.71 29.48 -14.93
N LYS A 221 -9.74 29.80 -14.07
CA LYS A 221 -9.66 29.17 -12.74
C LYS A 221 -10.90 29.48 -11.89
N ALA A 222 -11.38 30.73 -11.92
CA ALA A 222 -12.59 31.11 -11.20
C ALA A 222 -13.83 30.33 -11.69
N LYS A 223 -13.98 30.16 -13.02
CA LYS A 223 -15.03 29.31 -13.61
C LYS A 223 -14.94 27.85 -13.13
N ALA A 224 -13.75 27.28 -13.08
CA ALA A 224 -13.55 25.93 -12.58
C ALA A 224 -13.87 25.79 -11.08
N MET A 225 -13.57 26.81 -10.28
CA MET A 225 -13.97 26.86 -8.87
C MET A 225 -15.49 26.96 -8.72
N GLU A 226 -16.15 27.76 -9.55
CA GLU A 226 -17.63 27.85 -9.58
C GLU A 226 -18.26 26.53 -10.01
N ALA A 227 -17.72 25.86 -11.03
CA ALA A 227 -18.18 24.52 -11.44
C ALA A 227 -18.03 23.49 -10.32
N THR A 228 -16.92 23.55 -9.56
CA THR A 228 -16.71 22.71 -8.37
C THR A 228 -17.79 22.99 -7.32
N PHE A 229 -18.04 24.27 -7.03
CA PHE A 229 -19.09 24.68 -6.08
C PHE A 229 -20.48 24.20 -6.52
N LYS A 230 -20.86 24.41 -7.79
CA LYS A 230 -22.14 23.92 -8.35
C LYS A 230 -22.28 22.40 -8.21
N LEU A 231 -21.22 21.64 -8.49
CA LEU A 231 -21.19 20.20 -8.29
C LEU A 231 -21.43 19.83 -6.82
N GLN A 232 -20.69 20.42 -5.91
CA GLN A 232 -20.74 20.13 -4.47
C GLN A 232 -22.07 20.59 -3.83
N SER A 233 -22.63 21.70 -4.31
CA SER A 233 -23.95 22.20 -3.90
C SER A 233 -25.13 21.39 -4.45
N GLY A 234 -24.89 20.37 -5.27
CA GLY A 234 -25.93 19.46 -5.73
C GLY A 234 -26.69 19.93 -6.97
N VAL A 235 -26.16 20.86 -7.79
CA VAL A 235 -26.78 21.26 -9.05
C VAL A 235 -26.96 20.04 -9.95
N ARG A 236 -28.20 19.75 -10.35
CA ARG A 236 -28.60 18.50 -11.01
C ARG A 236 -27.75 18.13 -12.23
N GLY A 237 -27.56 19.09 -13.15
CA GLY A 237 -26.77 18.86 -14.37
C GLY A 237 -25.31 18.52 -14.06
N TYR A 238 -24.70 19.26 -13.15
CA TYR A 238 -23.30 19.01 -12.73
C TYR A 238 -23.14 17.66 -12.02
N ARG A 239 -24.11 17.26 -11.20
CA ARG A 239 -24.12 15.93 -10.56
C ARG A 239 -24.33 14.80 -11.57
N ALA A 240 -25.21 14.99 -12.55
CA ALA A 240 -25.43 14.01 -13.60
C ALA A 240 -24.17 13.82 -14.48
N LEU A 241 -23.54 14.94 -14.87
CA LEU A 241 -22.30 14.93 -15.64
C LEU A 241 -21.14 14.27 -14.86
N TRP A 242 -21.00 14.62 -13.57
CA TRP A 242 -20.03 14.01 -12.67
C TRP A 242 -20.22 12.48 -12.57
N LYS A 243 -21.45 11.97 -12.47
CA LYS A 243 -21.70 10.52 -12.48
C LYS A 243 -21.19 9.85 -13.74
N HIS A 244 -21.33 10.50 -14.90
CA HIS A 244 -20.74 9.98 -16.15
C HIS A 244 -19.21 9.96 -16.10
N ILE A 245 -18.58 11.02 -15.58
CA ILE A 245 -17.12 11.10 -15.41
C ILE A 245 -16.66 9.93 -14.53
N ILE A 246 -17.33 9.68 -13.40
CA ILE A 246 -17.00 8.56 -12.51
C ILE A 246 -17.15 7.22 -13.23
N ASN A 247 -18.31 6.97 -13.84
CA ASN A 247 -18.59 5.69 -14.49
C ASN A 247 -17.58 5.36 -15.60
N VAL A 248 -17.29 6.32 -16.47
CA VAL A 248 -16.31 6.15 -17.57
C VAL A 248 -14.91 5.89 -16.99
N SER A 249 -14.52 6.67 -15.98
CA SER A 249 -13.21 6.52 -15.34
C SER A 249 -13.07 5.19 -14.60
N VAL A 250 -14.05 4.80 -13.78
CA VAL A 250 -14.01 3.54 -13.01
C VAL A 250 -13.99 2.33 -13.94
N ASN A 251 -14.73 2.35 -15.04
CA ASN A 251 -14.70 1.27 -16.01
C ASN A 251 -13.32 1.09 -16.65
N ASP A 252 -12.64 2.19 -16.99
CA ASP A 252 -11.27 2.14 -17.51
C ASP A 252 -10.27 1.68 -16.43
N LEU A 253 -10.40 2.18 -15.21
CA LEU A 253 -9.57 1.77 -14.08
C LEU A 253 -9.70 0.26 -13.82
N LYS A 254 -10.92 -0.27 -13.77
CA LYS A 254 -11.18 -1.71 -13.60
C LYS A 254 -10.52 -2.55 -14.69
N LYS A 255 -10.61 -2.11 -15.95
CA LYS A 255 -9.96 -2.77 -17.08
C LYS A 255 -8.43 -2.81 -16.92
N ASN A 256 -7.82 -1.71 -16.48
CA ASN A 256 -6.37 -1.62 -16.30
C ASN A 256 -5.90 -2.41 -15.08
N TYR A 257 -6.60 -2.36 -13.96
CA TYR A 257 -6.28 -3.13 -12.77
C TYR A 257 -6.45 -4.65 -12.98
N SER A 258 -7.46 -5.07 -13.75
CA SER A 258 -7.63 -6.49 -14.08
C SER A 258 -6.45 -7.07 -14.87
N LYS A 259 -5.80 -6.28 -15.75
CA LYS A 259 -4.56 -6.69 -16.44
C LYS A 259 -3.40 -6.96 -15.48
N LEU A 260 -3.42 -6.35 -14.29
CA LEU A 260 -2.43 -6.55 -13.23
C LEU A 260 -2.87 -7.61 -12.22
N ASN A 261 -4.05 -8.22 -12.40
CA ASN A 261 -4.68 -9.11 -11.43
C ASN A 261 -4.86 -8.45 -10.06
N VAL A 262 -5.28 -7.17 -10.08
CA VAL A 262 -5.58 -6.34 -8.90
C VAL A 262 -7.09 -6.14 -8.83
N GLU A 263 -7.67 -6.42 -7.67
CA GLU A 263 -9.10 -6.32 -7.42
C GLU A 263 -9.35 -5.57 -6.11
N PHE A 264 -10.39 -4.74 -6.08
CA PHE A 264 -10.80 -4.01 -4.90
C PHE A 264 -12.18 -4.47 -4.45
N ASP A 265 -12.38 -4.51 -3.14
CA ASP A 265 -13.68 -4.81 -2.53
C ASP A 265 -14.56 -3.56 -2.50
N LEU A 266 -13.93 -2.39 -2.29
CA LEU A 266 -14.59 -1.10 -2.26
C LEU A 266 -14.03 -0.18 -3.35
N TRP A 267 -14.93 0.56 -3.97
CA TRP A 267 -14.66 1.61 -4.95
C TRP A 267 -15.25 2.91 -4.41
N LYS A 268 -14.59 3.47 -3.41
CA LYS A 268 -14.99 4.70 -2.76
C LYS A 268 -14.14 5.88 -3.20
N GLY A 269 -14.58 7.10 -2.86
CA GLY A 269 -13.86 8.31 -3.19
C GLY A 269 -14.07 9.42 -2.16
N GLU A 270 -13.41 10.55 -2.40
CA GLU A 270 -13.57 11.76 -1.58
C GLU A 270 -15.02 12.24 -1.51
N SER A 271 -15.82 11.96 -2.55
CA SER A 271 -17.25 12.31 -2.62
C SER A 271 -18.11 11.56 -1.61
N ASP A 272 -17.75 10.33 -1.26
CA ASP A 272 -18.51 9.49 -0.33
C ASP A 272 -18.53 10.06 1.10
N VAL A 273 -17.49 10.80 1.46
CA VAL A 273 -17.33 11.35 2.81
C VAL A 273 -17.71 12.83 2.93
N HIS A 274 -18.17 13.45 1.82
CA HIS A 274 -18.51 14.86 1.81
C HIS A 274 -19.53 15.24 2.89
N ASP A 275 -20.56 14.45 3.07
CA ASP A 275 -21.63 14.69 4.05
C ASP A 275 -21.19 14.43 5.50
N ILE A 276 -20.07 13.70 5.70
CA ILE A 276 -19.50 13.43 7.02
C ILE A 276 -18.61 14.59 7.50
N ILE A 277 -18.01 15.35 6.59
CA ILE A 277 -17.08 16.43 6.93
C ILE A 277 -17.67 17.46 7.91
N PRO A 278 -18.91 18.00 7.72
CA PRO A 278 -19.49 18.96 8.66
C PRO A 278 -19.64 18.39 10.07
N GLU A 279 -20.05 17.14 10.21
CA GLU A 279 -20.19 16.44 11.50
C GLU A 279 -18.81 16.30 12.18
N MET A 280 -17.80 15.84 11.43
CA MET A 280 -16.44 15.69 11.92
C MET A 280 -15.84 17.03 12.38
N VAL A 281 -16.02 18.09 11.59
CA VAL A 281 -15.52 19.43 11.91
C VAL A 281 -16.20 19.99 13.17
N ALA A 282 -17.52 19.83 13.28
CA ALA A 282 -18.28 20.22 14.50
C ALA A 282 -17.75 19.45 15.72
N TYR A 283 -17.62 18.14 15.61
CA TYR A 283 -17.07 17.29 16.66
C TYR A 283 -15.69 17.76 17.13
N MET A 284 -14.77 18.08 16.21
CA MET A 284 -13.43 18.54 16.55
C MET A 284 -13.43 19.91 17.27
N LYS A 285 -14.33 20.82 16.86
CA LYS A 285 -14.48 22.13 17.51
C LYS A 285 -15.11 22.01 18.91
N ASP A 286 -16.20 21.28 19.02
CA ASP A 286 -16.98 21.17 20.27
C ASP A 286 -16.19 20.48 21.37
N ASN A 287 -15.28 19.58 21.01
CA ASN A 287 -14.38 18.91 21.94
C ASN A 287 -13.05 19.64 22.16
N GLY A 288 -12.87 20.81 21.57
CA GLY A 288 -11.66 21.63 21.75
C GLY A 288 -10.39 21.05 21.12
N TYR A 289 -10.52 20.13 20.17
CA TYR A 289 -9.37 19.57 19.44
C TYR A 289 -8.84 20.50 18.37
N ALA A 290 -9.74 21.22 17.69
CA ALA A 290 -9.41 22.14 16.59
C ALA A 290 -9.55 23.60 17.01
N HIS A 291 -8.64 24.44 16.55
CA HIS A 291 -8.64 25.89 16.78
C HIS A 291 -8.27 26.67 15.51
N LEU A 292 -8.54 27.96 15.51
CA LEU A 292 -8.18 28.85 14.38
C LEU A 292 -6.71 29.26 14.51
N SER A 293 -5.96 29.10 13.42
CA SER A 293 -4.60 29.59 13.25
C SER A 293 -4.49 30.24 11.87
N GLU A 294 -4.13 31.51 11.82
CA GLU A 294 -4.03 32.32 10.57
C GLU A 294 -5.29 32.25 9.69
N GLY A 295 -6.47 32.13 10.31
CA GLY A 295 -7.76 31.99 9.63
C GLY A 295 -8.11 30.57 9.22
N ALA A 296 -7.18 29.63 9.21
CA ALA A 296 -7.44 28.21 8.95
C ALA A 296 -7.83 27.46 10.24
N LEU A 297 -8.64 26.40 10.11
CA LEU A 297 -8.94 25.49 11.21
C LEU A 297 -7.89 24.39 11.25
N VAL A 298 -7.21 24.22 12.39
CA VAL A 298 -6.10 23.28 12.53
C VAL A 298 -6.20 22.47 13.82
N VAL A 299 -5.51 21.33 13.84
CA VAL A 299 -5.25 20.50 15.02
C VAL A 299 -3.74 20.39 15.20
N ASP A 300 -3.23 20.78 16.38
CA ASP A 300 -1.82 20.59 16.70
C ASP A 300 -1.51 19.11 16.91
N VAL A 301 -0.53 18.61 16.15
CA VAL A 301 -0.13 17.20 16.14
C VAL A 301 1.32 16.98 16.57
N LYS A 302 2.00 18.04 17.00
CA LYS A 302 3.35 17.98 17.54
C LYS A 302 3.35 17.23 18.88
N GLU A 303 4.35 16.38 19.08
CA GLU A 303 4.61 15.64 20.32
C GLU A 303 5.93 16.11 20.96
N ASP A 304 6.05 15.95 22.27
CA ASP A 304 7.26 16.36 23.01
C ASP A 304 8.52 15.58 22.61
N THR A 305 8.32 14.40 22.02
CA THR A 305 9.40 13.52 21.52
C THR A 305 9.91 13.90 20.14
N ASP A 306 9.27 14.85 19.47
CA ASP A 306 9.64 15.23 18.10
C ASP A 306 10.99 15.94 18.07
N THR A 307 11.90 15.41 17.27
CA THR A 307 13.22 16.03 16.97
C THR A 307 13.16 17.00 15.80
N LYS A 308 12.06 17.00 15.04
CA LYS A 308 11.80 17.87 13.89
C LYS A 308 10.51 18.65 14.14
N GLU A 309 10.39 19.77 13.46
CA GLU A 309 9.14 20.52 13.46
C GLU A 309 8.08 19.77 12.67
N ILE A 310 6.96 19.46 13.32
CA ILE A 310 5.77 18.86 12.71
C ILE A 310 4.70 19.95 12.65
N PRO A 311 4.31 20.42 11.45
CA PRO A 311 3.27 21.43 11.30
C PRO A 311 1.92 20.91 11.78
N PRO A 312 1.01 21.78 12.24
CA PRO A 312 -0.38 21.38 12.57
C PRO A 312 -1.08 20.71 11.39
N CYS A 313 -1.98 19.78 11.69
CA CYS A 313 -2.85 19.18 10.69
C CYS A 313 -3.97 20.17 10.32
N MET A 314 -4.00 20.61 9.09
CA MET A 314 -5.01 21.56 8.60
C MET A 314 -6.33 20.82 8.33
N ILE A 315 -7.41 21.25 8.98
CA ILE A 315 -8.75 20.67 8.84
C ILE A 315 -9.58 21.42 7.81
N LEU A 316 -9.56 22.77 7.82
CA LEU A 316 -10.18 23.62 6.82
C LEU A 316 -9.25 24.78 6.49
N LYS A 317 -9.27 25.22 5.24
CA LYS A 317 -8.58 26.43 4.80
C LYS A 317 -9.23 27.67 5.40
N SER A 318 -8.58 28.84 5.25
CA SER A 318 -9.10 30.11 5.71
C SER A 318 -10.40 30.55 5.02
N ASP A 319 -10.66 30.06 3.82
CA ASP A 319 -11.93 30.25 3.08
C ASP A 319 -13.00 29.21 3.45
N GLY A 320 -12.73 28.32 4.39
CA GLY A 320 -13.61 27.24 4.83
C GLY A 320 -13.61 26.01 3.93
N ALA A 321 -12.80 25.98 2.87
CA ALA A 321 -12.74 24.85 1.95
C ALA A 321 -12.00 23.65 2.57
N SER A 322 -12.48 22.46 2.24
CA SER A 322 -11.83 21.19 2.56
C SER A 322 -10.54 20.99 1.77
N LEU A 323 -9.67 20.14 2.28
CA LEU A 323 -8.43 19.72 1.63
C LEU A 323 -8.24 18.21 1.86
N TYR A 324 -7.13 17.64 1.34
CA TYR A 324 -6.88 16.19 1.45
C TYR A 324 -6.89 15.69 2.91
N ASN A 325 -6.32 16.45 3.86
CA ASN A 325 -6.38 16.08 5.28
C ASN A 325 -7.83 15.94 5.78
N THR A 326 -8.73 16.83 5.31
CA THR A 326 -10.14 16.81 5.71
C THR A 326 -10.84 15.54 5.21
N THR A 327 -10.64 15.22 3.92
CA THR A 327 -11.26 14.04 3.32
C THR A 327 -10.68 12.75 3.88
N ASP A 328 -9.36 12.66 4.10
CA ASP A 328 -8.73 11.47 4.68
C ASP A 328 -9.18 11.21 6.11
N LEU A 329 -9.30 12.26 6.94
CA LEU A 329 -9.82 12.13 8.31
C LEU A 329 -11.29 11.73 8.32
N ALA A 330 -12.11 12.29 7.41
CA ALA A 330 -13.51 11.89 7.25
C ALA A 330 -13.62 10.43 6.77
N THR A 331 -12.73 9.99 5.89
CA THR A 331 -12.65 8.58 5.45
C THR A 331 -12.27 7.65 6.60
N ILE A 332 -11.32 8.04 7.44
CA ILE A 332 -11.00 7.29 8.66
C ILE A 332 -12.23 7.18 9.56
N MET A 333 -12.94 8.29 9.81
CA MET A 333 -14.15 8.31 10.61
C MET A 333 -15.25 7.40 10.02
N GLU A 334 -15.47 7.43 8.69
CA GLU A 334 -16.41 6.56 8.01
C GLU A 334 -16.03 5.07 8.17
N ARG A 335 -14.76 4.74 7.93
CA ARG A 335 -14.25 3.37 8.05
C ARG A 335 -14.43 2.82 9.47
N MET A 336 -14.16 3.64 10.48
CA MET A 336 -14.39 3.26 11.88
C MET A 336 -15.88 3.03 12.18
N LYS A 337 -16.77 3.90 11.68
CA LYS A 337 -18.22 3.76 11.86
C LYS A 337 -18.82 2.54 11.18
N LEU A 338 -18.38 2.24 9.94
CA LEU A 338 -19.00 1.20 9.10
C LEU A 338 -18.39 -0.18 9.32
N TYR A 339 -17.08 -0.26 9.55
CA TYR A 339 -16.34 -1.52 9.49
C TYR A 339 -15.70 -1.90 10.82
N HIS A 340 -15.46 -0.96 11.74
CA HIS A 340 -14.74 -1.19 13.00
C HIS A 340 -13.43 -1.97 12.79
N PRO A 341 -12.51 -1.47 11.95
CA PRO A 341 -11.28 -2.19 11.65
C PRO A 341 -10.31 -2.16 12.84
N ASP A 342 -9.59 -3.27 13.02
CA ASP A 342 -8.46 -3.34 13.95
C ASP A 342 -7.23 -2.64 13.38
N GLU A 343 -7.17 -2.53 12.04
CA GLU A 343 -5.98 -1.99 11.36
C GLU A 343 -6.36 -1.31 10.04
N LEU A 344 -5.82 -0.10 9.84
CA LEU A 344 -5.89 0.65 8.57
C LEU A 344 -4.48 0.77 7.99
N ILE A 345 -4.28 0.26 6.77
CA ILE A 345 -3.00 0.28 6.08
C ILE A 345 -3.12 1.17 4.84
N TYR A 346 -2.22 2.16 4.70
CA TYR A 346 -2.13 3.04 3.54
C TYR A 346 -0.88 2.73 2.73
N VAL A 347 -1.05 2.29 1.49
CA VAL A 347 0.05 1.88 0.59
C VAL A 347 0.30 2.99 -0.42
N VAL A 348 1.20 3.88 -0.11
CA VAL A 348 1.42 5.13 -0.84
C VAL A 348 2.91 5.45 -1.07
N ASP A 349 3.21 6.46 -1.88
CA ASP A 349 4.58 6.91 -2.12
C ASP A 349 5.23 7.44 -0.81
N LYS A 350 6.48 7.03 -0.55
CA LYS A 350 7.20 7.41 0.68
C LYS A 350 7.33 8.93 0.88
N ARG A 351 7.22 9.72 -0.17
CA ARG A 351 7.22 11.19 -0.07
C ARG A 351 6.05 11.75 0.71
N GLN A 352 4.98 10.95 0.93
CA GLN A 352 3.80 11.34 1.70
C GLN A 352 3.90 10.95 3.20
N GLU A 353 5.06 10.49 3.67
CA GLU A 353 5.25 10.00 5.04
C GLU A 353 4.86 11.07 6.09
N LEU A 354 5.38 12.29 5.96
CA LEU A 354 5.04 13.39 6.89
C LEU A 354 3.54 13.73 6.86
N TYR A 355 2.93 13.71 5.68
CA TYR A 355 1.51 13.95 5.52
C TYR A 355 0.67 12.92 6.30
N PHE A 356 0.94 11.63 6.10
CA PHE A 356 0.22 10.58 6.82
C PHE A 356 0.55 10.56 8.32
N GLU A 357 1.77 10.94 8.71
CA GLU A 357 2.09 11.14 10.13
C GLU A 357 1.18 12.20 10.76
N GLN A 358 0.97 13.34 10.10
CA GLN A 358 0.04 14.38 10.57
C GLN A 358 -1.41 13.86 10.65
N VAL A 359 -1.90 13.17 9.62
CA VAL A 359 -3.25 12.61 9.57
C VAL A 359 -3.46 11.58 10.69
N PHE A 360 -2.52 10.66 10.88
CA PHE A 360 -2.61 9.62 11.91
C PHE A 360 -2.57 10.18 13.33
N ARG A 361 -1.66 11.12 13.59
CA ARG A 361 -1.60 11.81 14.88
C ARG A 361 -2.88 12.62 15.15
N CYS A 362 -3.41 13.28 14.14
CA CYS A 362 -4.68 13.99 14.22
C CYS A 362 -5.83 13.03 14.55
N ALA A 363 -5.96 11.92 13.82
CA ALA A 363 -7.00 10.93 14.06
C ALA A 363 -6.94 10.33 15.48
N ARG A 364 -5.74 10.07 16.00
CA ARG A 364 -5.56 9.59 17.40
C ARG A 364 -5.90 10.66 18.41
N LYS A 365 -5.38 11.87 18.27
CA LYS A 365 -5.59 12.99 19.18
C LYS A 365 -7.07 13.37 19.28
N THR A 366 -7.76 13.36 18.13
CA THR A 366 -9.18 13.69 18.05
C THR A 366 -10.11 12.50 18.34
N LYS A 367 -9.55 11.34 18.67
CA LYS A 367 -10.28 10.09 18.96
C LYS A 367 -11.23 9.67 17.84
N LEU A 368 -10.83 9.89 16.58
CA LEU A 368 -11.53 9.35 15.42
C LEU A 368 -11.27 7.86 15.25
N VAL A 369 -10.24 7.33 15.91
CA VAL A 369 -9.92 5.91 15.97
C VAL A 369 -9.85 5.45 17.41
N GLU A 370 -10.18 4.18 17.65
CA GLU A 370 -10.00 3.56 18.96
C GLU A 370 -8.52 3.44 19.31
N PRO A 371 -8.15 3.44 20.61
CA PRO A 371 -6.75 3.33 21.02
C PRO A 371 -6.04 2.10 20.48
N GLU A 372 -6.75 0.98 20.31
CA GLU A 372 -6.26 -0.31 19.85
C GLU A 372 -6.14 -0.38 18.34
N THR A 373 -6.82 0.49 17.58
CA THR A 373 -6.78 0.50 16.12
C THR A 373 -5.39 0.89 15.63
N GLU A 374 -4.76 0.05 14.85
CA GLU A 374 -3.45 0.33 14.25
C GLU A 374 -3.61 1.16 12.96
N LEU A 375 -2.87 2.27 12.85
CA LEU A 375 -2.74 3.06 11.62
C LEU A 375 -1.33 2.83 11.06
N LYS A 376 -1.23 2.27 9.86
CA LYS A 376 0.05 1.91 9.25
C LYS A 376 0.26 2.59 7.91
N PHE A 377 1.43 3.20 7.78
CA PHE A 377 1.95 3.75 6.54
C PHE A 377 2.92 2.76 5.90
N LEU A 378 2.58 2.26 4.72
CA LEU A 378 3.43 1.42 3.89
C LEU A 378 3.96 2.25 2.72
N GLY A 379 5.08 2.94 2.96
CA GLY A 379 5.73 3.78 1.97
C GLY A 379 6.56 2.98 0.97
N PHE A 380 6.35 3.20 -0.32
CA PHE A 380 7.20 2.66 -1.38
C PHE A 380 7.98 3.75 -2.10
N GLY A 381 9.14 3.38 -2.65
CA GLY A 381 10.02 4.31 -3.38
C GLY A 381 9.50 4.62 -4.79
N THR A 382 9.90 5.76 -5.33
CA THR A 382 9.57 6.20 -6.70
C THR A 382 10.17 5.25 -7.74
N MET A 383 9.46 5.01 -8.83
CA MET A 383 10.04 4.35 -10.00
C MET A 383 10.94 5.33 -10.75
N ASN A 384 12.22 4.98 -10.83
CA ASN A 384 13.20 5.80 -11.51
C ASN A 384 13.61 5.18 -12.85
N GLY A 385 13.95 6.02 -13.81
CA GLY A 385 14.60 5.62 -15.06
C GLY A 385 16.08 5.25 -14.84
N LYS A 386 16.76 4.88 -15.91
CA LYS A 386 18.19 4.54 -15.90
C LYS A 386 19.08 5.70 -15.42
N ASP A 387 18.59 6.92 -15.52
CA ASP A 387 19.25 8.17 -15.06
C ASP A 387 19.04 8.47 -13.57
N GLY A 388 18.36 7.57 -12.82
CA GLY A 388 18.05 7.75 -11.41
C GLY A 388 16.93 8.76 -11.12
N LYS A 389 16.34 9.39 -12.15
CA LYS A 389 15.23 10.34 -12.00
C LYS A 389 13.88 9.65 -12.15
N PRO A 390 12.79 10.24 -11.63
CA PRO A 390 11.45 9.69 -11.81
C PRO A 390 11.15 9.40 -13.28
N PHE A 391 10.58 8.23 -13.54
CA PHE A 391 10.33 7.73 -14.88
C PHE A 391 9.44 8.70 -15.67
N LYS A 392 9.94 9.20 -16.82
CA LYS A 392 9.24 10.11 -17.73
C LYS A 392 9.25 9.53 -19.14
N THR A 393 8.24 9.88 -19.94
CA THR A 393 8.25 9.58 -21.37
C THR A 393 9.30 10.44 -22.07
N ARG A 394 9.72 10.02 -23.28
CA ARG A 394 10.64 10.78 -24.13
C ARG A 394 10.10 12.19 -24.46
N GLN A 395 8.81 12.42 -24.37
CA GLN A 395 8.11 13.69 -24.61
C GLN A 395 7.87 14.51 -23.33
N GLY A 396 8.45 14.11 -22.18
CA GLY A 396 8.40 14.88 -20.94
C GLY A 396 7.20 14.61 -20.01
N GLY A 397 6.26 13.74 -20.40
CA GLY A 397 5.11 13.31 -19.58
C GLY A 397 5.41 12.06 -18.73
N VAL A 398 4.51 11.73 -17.81
CA VAL A 398 4.56 10.46 -17.09
C VAL A 398 4.02 9.34 -18.00
N MET A 399 4.73 8.20 -18.06
CA MET A 399 4.29 7.06 -18.91
C MET A 399 2.95 6.51 -18.41
N ARG A 400 2.01 6.31 -19.33
CA ARG A 400 0.73 5.63 -19.04
C ARG A 400 1.01 4.18 -18.66
N LEU A 401 0.30 3.69 -17.67
CA LEU A 401 0.46 2.32 -17.20
C LEU A 401 0.11 1.30 -18.28
N GLU A 402 -0.93 1.56 -19.07
CA GLU A 402 -1.33 0.69 -20.19
C GLU A 402 -0.21 0.49 -21.22
N ASN A 403 0.53 1.57 -21.56
CA ASN A 403 1.66 1.48 -22.48
C ASN A 403 2.80 0.64 -21.89
N LEU A 404 3.11 0.82 -20.59
CA LEU A 404 4.12 0.01 -19.92
C LEU A 404 3.76 -1.48 -19.92
N ILE A 405 2.49 -1.81 -19.63
CA ILE A 405 2.00 -3.19 -19.65
C ILE A 405 2.17 -3.77 -21.08
N LYS A 406 1.72 -3.04 -22.09
CA LYS A 406 1.82 -3.46 -23.50
C LYS A 406 3.28 -3.66 -23.91
N ASP A 407 4.15 -2.68 -23.70
CA ASP A 407 5.57 -2.76 -24.05
C ASP A 407 6.24 -3.96 -23.38
N THR A 408 5.89 -4.22 -22.11
CA THR A 408 6.40 -5.38 -21.35
C THR A 408 5.90 -6.70 -21.94
N GLN A 409 4.62 -6.78 -22.31
CA GLN A 409 4.03 -7.96 -22.96
C GLN A 409 4.70 -8.22 -24.33
N ASP A 410 4.85 -7.17 -25.15
CA ASP A 410 5.47 -7.27 -26.46
C ASP A 410 6.94 -7.73 -26.38
N GLU A 411 7.69 -7.22 -25.40
CA GLU A 411 9.08 -7.62 -25.17
C GLU A 411 9.19 -9.07 -24.67
N MET A 412 8.32 -9.47 -23.76
CA MET A 412 8.25 -10.86 -23.28
C MET A 412 7.83 -11.82 -24.39
N TYR A 413 6.88 -11.41 -25.25
CA TYR A 413 6.47 -12.19 -26.40
C TYR A 413 7.66 -12.46 -27.34
N LYS A 414 8.45 -11.41 -27.68
CA LYS A 414 9.66 -11.55 -28.50
C LYS A 414 10.65 -12.53 -27.88
N LYS A 415 10.97 -12.39 -26.59
CA LYS A 415 11.89 -13.30 -25.89
C LYS A 415 11.42 -14.75 -25.87
N ILE A 416 10.12 -14.98 -25.70
CA ILE A 416 9.57 -16.33 -25.71
C ILE A 416 9.67 -16.92 -27.13
N LYS A 417 9.39 -16.11 -28.15
CA LYS A 417 9.47 -16.55 -29.57
C LYS A 417 10.91 -16.83 -30.01
N GLU A 418 11.88 -16.03 -29.58
CA GLU A 418 13.30 -16.25 -29.84
C GLU A 418 13.85 -17.53 -29.19
N GLY A 419 13.31 -17.91 -28.04
CA GLY A 419 13.77 -19.08 -27.28
C GLY A 419 13.05 -20.39 -27.62
N ARG A 420 12.01 -20.40 -28.45
CA ARG A 420 11.15 -21.58 -28.71
C ARG A 420 10.47 -21.49 -30.08
N ASP A 421 10.50 -22.61 -30.78
CA ASP A 421 9.68 -22.80 -31.98
C ASP A 421 8.26 -23.22 -31.52
N MET A 422 7.39 -22.24 -31.26
CA MET A 422 6.01 -22.45 -30.78
C MET A 422 5.02 -21.69 -31.65
N GLU A 423 3.87 -22.30 -31.92
CA GLU A 423 2.76 -21.64 -32.60
C GLU A 423 2.24 -20.43 -31.78
N ASP A 424 1.83 -19.36 -32.45
CA ASP A 424 1.43 -18.11 -31.81
C ASP A 424 0.31 -18.28 -30.75
N CYS A 425 -0.64 -19.21 -30.98
CA CYS A 425 -1.72 -19.51 -30.02
C CYS A 425 -1.20 -20.08 -28.70
N LEU A 426 -0.11 -20.85 -28.71
CA LEU A 426 0.50 -21.42 -27.51
C LEU A 426 1.32 -20.39 -26.72
N LEU A 427 1.77 -19.31 -27.35
CA LEU A 427 2.48 -18.22 -26.68
C LEU A 427 1.57 -17.41 -25.75
N TYR A 428 0.30 -17.20 -26.15
CA TYR A 428 -0.69 -16.48 -25.35
C TYR A 428 -1.30 -17.35 -24.25
N THR A 429 -1.32 -18.67 -24.43
CA THR A 429 -1.89 -19.63 -23.48
C THR A 429 -0.84 -20.35 -22.64
N SER A 430 0.46 -20.06 -22.88
CA SER A 430 1.55 -20.69 -22.11
C SER A 430 1.42 -20.31 -20.63
N PRO A 431 1.32 -21.31 -19.73
CA PRO A 431 1.26 -21.03 -18.31
C PRO A 431 2.50 -20.27 -17.85
N SER A 432 2.32 -19.43 -16.87
CA SER A 432 3.40 -18.70 -16.19
C SER A 432 4.55 -19.65 -15.85
N PRO A 433 5.81 -19.20 -15.81
CA PRO A 433 6.92 -20.01 -15.30
C PRO A 433 6.65 -20.70 -13.94
N ARG A 434 5.75 -20.11 -13.13
CA ARG A 434 5.29 -20.68 -11.87
C ARG A 434 4.35 -21.90 -12.06
N ASP A 435 3.58 -21.94 -13.14
CA ASP A 435 2.64 -23.04 -13.40
C ASP A 435 3.35 -24.27 -13.99
N ARG A 436 4.56 -24.11 -14.51
CA ARG A 436 5.38 -25.25 -15.04
C ARG A 436 5.99 -26.13 -13.96
N GLN A 437 6.15 -25.62 -12.73
CA GLN A 437 6.64 -26.42 -11.61
C GLN A 437 5.60 -27.43 -11.11
N LYS A 438 4.31 -27.22 -11.41
CA LYS A 438 3.22 -28.15 -11.03
C LYS A 438 2.98 -29.30 -12.01
N SER A 439 3.62 -29.28 -13.18
CA SER A 439 3.42 -30.30 -14.23
C SER A 439 4.64 -31.20 -14.50
N ARG A 440 5.59 -31.25 -13.55
CA ARG A 440 6.71 -32.20 -13.58
C ARG A 440 6.73 -33.06 -12.34
#